data_6b7034e6bc92d777aa4463e4068c9860
#
_entry.id   6b7034e6bc92d777aa4463e4068c9860
#
_cell.length_a   1.000
_cell.length_b   1.000
_cell.length_c   1.000
_cell.angle_alpha   90.00
_cell.angle_beta   90.00
_cell.angle_gamma   90.00
#
_symmetry.space_group_name_H-M   'P 1'
#
loop_
_entity.id
_entity.type
_entity.pdbx_description
1 polymer ?
#
loop_
_entity_poly.entity_id
_entity_poly.type
_entity_poly.pdbx_seq_one_letter_code
_entity_poly.pdbx_strand_id
1 'polypeptide(L)'
;MIIDCHVHLNNYHEQLAVSLDDSLGKLQAAMAEASIDYALVLTSYLVTPHRPSTAQVVEAVSHIPSLGVVAGISYNNYRQRDLRELAEFLEQGLVKALKLYPGYEHFYPHDKRLKLVYDLAEEFDVPVMIHSGDTYSPKGKLKYAHPLEIDEVAVDYPNVKFVICHLGNPWLTDCMEVVYKNANVYADISGLVLGEFTEAFEDYMTDEIKDVILYAGAPDRFLFGTGWPLRLTQSPQANLALLPPELAGLRLGDAPTGSSMAGSRAAPTRVGEP
;
A
#
# COMPACT_ATOMS: atom_id res chain seq x y z
N MET A 1 1.54 16.15 9.69
CA MET A 1 1.33 14.72 10.07
C MET A 1 1.88 13.87 8.95
N ILE A 2 2.79 12.95 9.26
CA ILE A 2 3.39 12.00 8.30
C ILE A 2 2.80 10.62 8.59
N ILE A 3 2.23 9.99 7.56
CA ILE A 3 1.65 8.66 7.65
C ILE A 3 2.45 7.70 6.80
N ASP A 4 2.95 6.62 7.40
CA ASP A 4 3.52 5.49 6.68
C ASP A 4 2.43 4.45 6.40
N CYS A 5 2.02 4.34 5.14
CA CYS A 5 0.91 3.46 4.78
C CYS A 5 1.32 1.98 4.64
N HIS A 6 2.61 1.62 4.79
CA HIS A 6 3.06 0.29 4.47
C HIS A 6 4.23 -0.18 5.34
N VAL A 7 3.92 -0.73 6.52
CA VAL A 7 4.90 -1.36 7.40
C VAL A 7 4.45 -2.78 7.79
N HIS A 8 5.39 -3.60 8.27
CA HIS A 8 5.10 -4.96 8.70
C HIS A 8 5.70 -5.26 10.08
N LEU A 9 5.04 -6.13 10.85
CA LEU A 9 5.60 -6.71 12.08
C LEU A 9 6.11 -8.15 11.87
N ASN A 10 6.24 -8.58 10.61
CA ASN A 10 6.75 -9.90 10.27
C ASN A 10 8.25 -10.02 10.61
N ASN A 11 8.64 -11.14 11.18
CA ASN A 11 10.05 -11.50 11.31
C ASN A 11 10.52 -12.19 10.01
N TYR A 12 11.18 -11.44 9.14
CA TYR A 12 11.74 -11.98 7.89
C TYR A 12 13.06 -12.72 8.08
N HIS A 13 13.73 -12.54 9.24
CA HIS A 13 14.93 -13.27 9.63
C HIS A 13 14.54 -14.49 10.49
N GLU A 14 13.89 -15.46 9.90
CA GLU A 14 13.30 -16.62 10.58
C GLU A 14 14.28 -17.44 11.47
N GLN A 15 15.58 -17.21 11.31
CA GLN A 15 16.61 -17.83 12.14
C GLN A 15 16.72 -17.23 13.56
N LEU A 16 16.14 -16.03 13.76
CA LEU A 16 16.17 -15.33 15.05
C LEU A 16 14.75 -15.33 15.62
N ALA A 17 14.61 -15.79 16.86
CA ALA A 17 13.35 -15.65 17.57
C ALA A 17 13.13 -14.18 17.95
N VAL A 18 12.21 -13.51 17.28
CA VAL A 18 11.79 -12.13 17.59
C VAL A 18 10.31 -12.18 17.94
N SER A 19 9.95 -11.69 19.13
CA SER A 19 8.56 -11.63 19.56
C SER A 19 7.80 -10.51 18.81
N LEU A 20 6.47 -10.58 18.82
CA LEU A 20 5.63 -9.51 18.26
C LEU A 20 5.87 -8.19 19.01
N ASP A 21 6.00 -8.25 20.34
CA ASP A 21 6.27 -7.08 21.18
C ASP A 21 7.63 -6.44 20.85
N ASP A 22 8.69 -7.25 20.63
CA ASP A 22 10.00 -6.74 20.21
C ASP A 22 9.92 -6.06 18.84
N SER A 23 9.17 -6.65 17.89
CA SER A 23 8.96 -6.06 16.56
C SER A 23 8.20 -4.74 16.67
N LEU A 24 7.18 -4.69 17.51
CA LEU A 24 6.39 -3.49 17.78
C LEU A 24 7.23 -2.38 18.43
N GLY A 25 8.04 -2.72 19.43
CA GLY A 25 8.95 -1.75 20.07
C GLY A 25 9.97 -1.16 19.07
N LYS A 26 10.49 -1.98 18.16
CA LYS A 26 11.39 -1.53 17.09
C LYS A 26 10.67 -0.62 16.08
N LEU A 27 9.43 -0.95 15.69
CA LEU A 27 8.64 -0.09 14.82
C LEU A 27 8.40 1.27 15.45
N GLN A 28 7.97 1.31 16.72
CA GLN A 28 7.74 2.57 17.43
C GLN A 28 9.01 3.42 17.55
N ALA A 29 10.16 2.80 17.80
CA ALA A 29 11.46 3.49 17.82
C ALA A 29 11.80 4.08 16.45
N ALA A 30 11.62 3.31 15.37
CA ALA A 30 11.86 3.78 13.99
C ALA A 30 10.91 4.92 13.61
N MET A 31 9.63 4.85 13.98
CA MET A 31 8.67 5.94 13.76
C MET A 31 9.09 7.22 14.48
N ALA A 32 9.53 7.10 15.73
CA ALA A 32 9.99 8.27 16.51
C ALA A 32 11.23 8.90 15.89
N GLU A 33 12.21 8.10 15.48
CA GLU A 33 13.43 8.55 14.79
C GLU A 33 13.11 9.29 13.48
N ALA A 34 12.16 8.75 12.70
CA ALA A 34 11.76 9.32 11.42
C ALA A 34 10.69 10.42 11.51
N SER A 35 10.22 10.75 12.72
CA SER A 35 9.10 11.67 12.93
C SER A 35 7.82 11.26 12.19
N ILE A 36 7.54 9.95 12.13
CA ILE A 36 6.31 9.39 11.56
C ILE A 36 5.22 9.43 12.64
N ASP A 37 4.12 10.12 12.35
CA ASP A 37 3.02 10.31 13.29
C ASP A 37 2.07 9.11 13.37
N TYR A 38 1.91 8.38 12.25
CA TYR A 38 0.99 7.25 12.14
C TYR A 38 1.52 6.21 11.17
N ALA A 39 1.30 4.92 11.45
CA ALA A 39 1.66 3.85 10.52
C ALA A 39 0.55 2.82 10.36
N LEU A 40 0.43 2.27 9.14
CA LEU A 40 -0.44 1.16 8.82
C LEU A 40 0.37 -0.15 8.80
N VAL A 41 0.02 -1.05 9.70
CA VAL A 41 0.67 -2.36 9.84
C VAL A 41 -0.04 -3.39 8.98
N LEU A 42 0.62 -3.85 7.93
CA LEU A 42 0.11 -4.87 7.03
C LEU A 42 0.40 -6.28 7.58
N THR A 43 -0.65 -7.09 7.69
CA THR A 43 -0.50 -8.51 8.03
C THR A 43 -0.28 -9.36 6.79
N SER A 44 0.28 -10.55 6.95
CA SER A 44 0.60 -11.45 5.83
C SER A 44 -0.62 -12.28 5.41
N TYR A 45 -0.64 -12.71 4.13
CA TYR A 45 -1.54 -13.76 3.65
C TYR A 45 -1.22 -15.14 4.26
N LEU A 46 -0.03 -15.30 4.82
CA LEU A 46 0.46 -16.54 5.41
C LEU A 46 0.74 -16.32 6.90
N VAL A 47 0.04 -17.06 7.75
CA VAL A 47 0.25 -17.04 9.20
C VAL A 47 1.24 -18.14 9.58
N THR A 48 2.32 -17.75 10.26
CA THR A 48 3.37 -18.64 10.77
C THR A 48 3.85 -18.12 12.13
N PRO A 49 4.70 -18.84 12.86
CA PRO A 49 5.31 -18.29 14.09
C PRO A 49 6.07 -16.95 13.88
N HIS A 50 6.47 -16.66 12.64
CA HIS A 50 7.21 -15.44 12.26
C HIS A 50 6.34 -14.38 11.59
N ARG A 51 5.08 -14.68 11.33
CA ARG A 51 4.11 -13.82 10.65
C ARG A 51 2.79 -13.87 11.39
N PRO A 52 2.54 -12.91 12.30
CA PRO A 52 1.34 -12.91 13.12
C PRO A 52 0.06 -12.80 12.29
N SER A 53 -1.02 -13.37 12.79
CA SER A 53 -2.35 -13.21 12.20
C SER A 53 -2.88 -11.79 12.37
N THR A 54 -3.89 -11.43 11.59
CA THR A 54 -4.58 -10.14 11.74
C THR A 54 -5.10 -9.94 13.16
N ALA A 55 -5.73 -10.95 13.76
CA ALA A 55 -6.24 -10.88 15.13
C ALA A 55 -5.11 -10.60 16.15
N GLN A 56 -3.97 -11.28 16.04
CA GLN A 56 -2.81 -11.03 16.92
C GLN A 56 -2.26 -9.61 16.78
N VAL A 57 -2.19 -9.09 15.54
CA VAL A 57 -1.73 -7.70 15.33
C VAL A 57 -2.76 -6.71 15.84
N VAL A 58 -4.06 -6.92 15.60
CA VAL A 58 -5.13 -6.08 16.14
C VAL A 58 -5.06 -6.03 17.67
N GLU A 59 -4.91 -7.18 18.34
CA GLU A 59 -4.75 -7.24 19.80
C GLU A 59 -3.54 -6.43 20.28
N ALA A 60 -2.39 -6.58 19.60
CA ALA A 60 -1.15 -5.90 19.97
C ALA A 60 -1.19 -4.38 19.78
N VAL A 61 -1.91 -3.87 18.74
CA VAL A 61 -1.84 -2.43 18.38
C VAL A 61 -3.11 -1.63 18.70
N SER A 62 -4.23 -2.26 19.05
CA SER A 62 -5.53 -1.59 19.27
C SER A 62 -5.50 -0.49 20.31
N HIS A 63 -4.56 -0.55 21.25
CA HIS A 63 -4.38 0.45 22.31
C HIS A 63 -3.35 1.54 21.95
N ILE A 64 -2.76 1.49 20.73
CA ILE A 64 -1.73 2.44 20.27
C ILE A 64 -2.36 3.37 19.23
N PRO A 65 -2.67 4.63 19.57
CA PRO A 65 -3.40 5.55 18.69
C PRO A 65 -2.67 5.90 17.39
N SER A 66 -1.35 5.71 17.34
CA SER A 66 -0.51 5.99 16.17
C SER A 66 -0.39 4.81 15.21
N LEU A 67 -1.10 3.70 15.44
CA LEU A 67 -1.07 2.52 14.59
C LEU A 67 -2.46 2.11 14.12
N GLY A 68 -2.55 1.64 12.89
CA GLY A 68 -3.71 0.99 12.31
C GLY A 68 -3.33 -0.33 11.66
N VAL A 69 -4.30 -1.19 11.39
CA VAL A 69 -4.05 -2.51 10.79
C VAL A 69 -4.59 -2.56 9.36
N VAL A 70 -3.81 -3.13 8.47
CA VAL A 70 -4.25 -3.57 7.13
C VAL A 70 -4.31 -5.09 7.14
N ALA A 71 -5.50 -5.63 6.90
CA ALA A 71 -5.72 -7.07 7.00
C ALA A 71 -5.29 -7.81 5.72
N GLY A 72 -4.26 -8.64 5.82
CA GLY A 72 -3.83 -9.54 4.75
C GLY A 72 -4.79 -10.72 4.58
N ILE A 73 -5.24 -10.94 3.35
CA ILE A 73 -6.18 -12.00 2.99
C ILE A 73 -5.45 -13.04 2.13
N SER A 74 -5.49 -14.31 2.54
CA SER A 74 -5.00 -15.43 1.71
C SER A 74 -6.06 -15.81 0.69
N TYR A 75 -5.80 -15.57 -0.60
CA TYR A 75 -6.66 -16.02 -1.69
C TYR A 75 -6.92 -17.53 -1.66
N ASN A 76 -5.92 -18.33 -1.32
CA ASN A 76 -6.05 -19.80 -1.32
C ASN A 76 -6.83 -20.34 -0.14
N ASN A 77 -6.83 -19.65 1.01
CA ASN A 77 -7.27 -20.22 2.27
C ASN A 77 -8.44 -19.49 2.93
N TYR A 78 -8.79 -18.26 2.51
CA TYR A 78 -9.86 -17.53 3.16
C TYR A 78 -11.23 -18.22 2.98
N ARG A 79 -12.07 -18.08 3.99
CA ARG A 79 -13.43 -18.63 4.06
C ARG A 79 -14.40 -17.51 4.47
N GLN A 80 -15.68 -17.73 4.25
CA GLN A 80 -16.70 -16.76 4.68
C GLN A 80 -16.65 -16.38 6.17
N ARG A 81 -16.24 -17.32 7.04
CA ARG A 81 -16.08 -17.02 8.47
C ARG A 81 -14.97 -15.99 8.71
N ASP A 82 -13.88 -16.06 7.96
CA ASP A 82 -12.73 -15.18 8.10
C ASP A 82 -13.13 -13.75 7.65
N LEU A 83 -13.98 -13.64 6.63
CA LEU A 83 -14.55 -12.35 6.22
C LEU A 83 -15.52 -11.77 7.26
N ARG A 84 -16.26 -12.61 8.00
CA ARG A 84 -17.12 -12.13 9.12
C ARG A 84 -16.28 -11.58 10.28
N GLU A 85 -15.20 -12.27 10.64
CA GLU A 85 -14.25 -11.74 11.64
C GLU A 85 -13.62 -10.42 11.20
N LEU A 86 -13.27 -10.30 9.92
CA LEU A 86 -12.78 -9.04 9.35
C LEU A 86 -13.85 -7.94 9.39
N ALA A 87 -15.10 -8.25 9.10
CA ALA A 87 -16.21 -7.30 9.19
C ALA A 87 -16.35 -6.73 10.61
N GLU A 88 -16.22 -7.57 11.65
CA GLU A 88 -16.25 -7.13 13.03
C GLU A 88 -15.09 -6.16 13.37
N PHE A 89 -13.88 -6.42 12.86
CA PHE A 89 -12.75 -5.51 13.03
C PHE A 89 -12.90 -4.20 12.25
N LEU A 90 -13.49 -4.25 11.04
CA LEU A 90 -13.80 -3.08 10.24
C LEU A 90 -14.86 -2.19 10.90
N GLU A 91 -15.95 -2.79 11.39
CA GLU A 91 -17.01 -2.09 12.12
C GLU A 91 -16.49 -1.35 13.37
N GLN A 92 -15.56 -1.98 14.10
CA GLN A 92 -14.88 -1.38 15.25
C GLN A 92 -13.80 -0.35 14.86
N GLY A 93 -13.50 -0.20 13.56
CA GLY A 93 -12.44 0.67 13.06
C GLY A 93 -11.03 0.23 13.45
N LEU A 94 -10.83 -1.04 13.80
CA LEU A 94 -9.52 -1.61 14.15
C LEU A 94 -8.70 -1.97 12.90
N VAL A 95 -9.40 -2.41 11.84
CA VAL A 95 -8.83 -2.61 10.50
C VAL A 95 -9.19 -1.41 9.63
N LYS A 96 -8.22 -0.87 8.88
CA LYS A 96 -8.32 0.35 8.07
C LYS A 96 -8.30 0.08 6.57
N ALA A 97 -7.84 -1.08 6.16
CA ALA A 97 -7.71 -1.50 4.76
C ALA A 97 -7.59 -3.02 4.67
N LEU A 98 -7.80 -3.55 3.47
CA LEU A 98 -7.57 -4.95 3.13
C LEU A 98 -6.32 -5.07 2.26
N LYS A 99 -5.60 -6.20 2.31
CA LYS A 99 -4.41 -6.45 1.50
C LYS A 99 -4.50 -7.79 0.78
N LEU A 100 -4.23 -7.76 -0.53
CA LEU A 100 -4.08 -8.94 -1.39
C LEU A 100 -2.64 -9.09 -1.86
N TYR A 101 -2.23 -10.33 -2.12
CA TYR A 101 -0.85 -10.68 -2.46
C TYR A 101 -0.76 -11.47 -3.78
N PRO A 102 -1.31 -10.96 -4.92
CA PRO A 102 -1.13 -11.61 -6.21
C PRO A 102 0.36 -11.69 -6.55
N GLY A 103 0.76 -12.74 -7.27
CA GLY A 103 2.16 -13.03 -7.51
C GLY A 103 2.77 -13.94 -6.45
N TYR A 104 2.64 -13.64 -5.18
CA TYR A 104 2.99 -14.56 -4.08
C TYR A 104 1.99 -15.71 -4.00
N GLU A 105 0.71 -15.45 -4.07
CA GLU A 105 -0.34 -16.41 -4.38
C GLU A 105 -0.72 -16.25 -5.86
N HIS A 106 -1.02 -17.35 -6.56
CA HIS A 106 -1.15 -17.37 -8.01
C HIS A 106 -2.60 -17.10 -8.44
N PHE A 107 -3.04 -15.86 -8.37
CA PHE A 107 -4.37 -15.41 -8.79
C PHE A 107 -4.29 -14.02 -9.41
N TYR A 108 -5.25 -13.69 -10.24
CA TYR A 108 -5.43 -12.35 -10.77
C TYR A 108 -6.37 -11.52 -9.86
N PRO A 109 -6.15 -10.20 -9.70
CA PRO A 109 -7.04 -9.33 -8.92
C PRO A 109 -8.51 -9.40 -9.34
N HIS A 110 -8.78 -9.59 -10.62
CA HIS A 110 -10.14 -9.71 -11.17
C HIS A 110 -10.77 -11.12 -11.03
N ASP A 111 -10.15 -12.05 -10.30
CA ASP A 111 -10.73 -13.37 -10.05
C ASP A 111 -12.05 -13.25 -9.27
N LYS A 112 -13.10 -13.91 -9.78
CA LYS A 112 -14.48 -13.85 -9.23
C LYS A 112 -14.57 -14.29 -7.75
N ARG A 113 -13.64 -15.09 -7.27
CA ARG A 113 -13.58 -15.47 -5.85
C ARG A 113 -13.35 -14.27 -4.94
N LEU A 114 -12.73 -13.20 -5.43
CA LEU A 114 -12.47 -11.99 -4.65
C LEU A 114 -13.69 -11.06 -4.53
N LYS A 115 -14.78 -11.33 -5.23
CA LYS A 115 -16.00 -10.51 -5.16
C LYS A 115 -16.41 -10.19 -3.71
N LEU A 116 -16.43 -11.18 -2.82
CA LEU A 116 -16.82 -10.97 -1.42
C LEU A 116 -15.83 -10.06 -0.66
N VAL A 117 -14.56 -10.04 -1.07
CA VAL A 117 -13.55 -9.13 -0.50
C VAL A 117 -13.80 -7.69 -0.94
N TYR A 118 -14.13 -7.49 -2.21
CA TYR A 118 -14.44 -6.17 -2.75
C TYR A 118 -15.78 -5.65 -2.25
N ASP A 119 -16.81 -6.51 -2.15
CA ASP A 119 -18.11 -6.17 -1.54
C ASP A 119 -17.90 -5.69 -0.08
N LEU A 120 -17.05 -6.37 0.68
CA LEU A 120 -16.70 -5.99 2.05
C LEU A 120 -15.97 -4.63 2.10
N ALA A 121 -15.03 -4.40 1.19
CA ALA A 121 -14.30 -3.13 1.10
C ALA A 121 -15.24 -1.96 0.76
N GLU A 122 -16.20 -2.18 -0.15
CA GLU A 122 -17.21 -1.20 -0.51
C GLU A 122 -18.17 -0.92 0.66
N GLU A 123 -18.64 -1.96 1.35
CA GLU A 123 -19.57 -1.85 2.50
C GLU A 123 -18.99 -0.98 3.62
N PHE A 124 -17.69 -1.14 3.92
CA PHE A 124 -17.02 -0.40 5.00
C PHE A 124 -16.23 0.84 4.52
N ASP A 125 -16.31 1.20 3.24
CA ASP A 125 -15.54 2.30 2.60
C ASP A 125 -14.04 2.26 2.94
N VAL A 126 -13.43 1.07 2.85
CA VAL A 126 -12.01 0.88 3.10
C VAL A 126 -11.26 0.52 1.82
N PRO A 127 -10.01 0.96 1.64
CA PRO A 127 -9.24 0.62 0.46
C PRO A 127 -8.78 -0.84 0.44
N VAL A 128 -8.55 -1.35 -0.78
CA VAL A 128 -7.88 -2.62 -1.01
C VAL A 128 -6.48 -2.36 -1.57
N MET A 129 -5.46 -2.67 -0.79
CA MET A 129 -4.07 -2.61 -1.19
C MET A 129 -3.70 -3.90 -1.93
N ILE A 130 -3.16 -3.80 -3.12
CA ILE A 130 -2.83 -4.95 -3.97
C ILE A 130 -1.33 -4.97 -4.21
N HIS A 131 -0.66 -6.06 -3.79
CA HIS A 131 0.74 -6.26 -4.11
C HIS A 131 0.93 -6.23 -5.62
N SER A 132 1.89 -5.45 -6.09
CA SER A 132 2.21 -5.32 -7.51
C SER A 132 3.71 -5.26 -7.70
N GLY A 133 4.15 -5.71 -8.87
CA GLY A 133 5.57 -5.68 -9.19
C GLY A 133 6.33 -6.93 -8.77
N ASP A 134 7.56 -6.73 -8.36
CA ASP A 134 8.49 -7.80 -8.02
C ASP A 134 8.01 -8.63 -6.82
N THR A 135 8.33 -9.90 -6.84
CA THR A 135 8.05 -10.83 -5.75
C THR A 135 9.35 -11.31 -5.11
N TYR A 136 9.47 -11.14 -3.80
CA TYR A 136 10.65 -11.54 -3.03
C TYR A 136 10.77 -13.07 -2.84
N SER A 137 9.95 -13.83 -3.53
CA SER A 137 9.91 -15.28 -3.45
C SER A 137 10.27 -15.91 -4.79
N PRO A 138 11.22 -16.87 -4.84
CA PRO A 138 11.51 -17.63 -6.07
C PRO A 138 10.32 -18.48 -6.53
N LYS A 139 9.29 -18.63 -5.70
CA LYS A 139 8.03 -19.32 -6.05
C LYS A 139 6.97 -18.34 -6.58
N GLY A 140 7.22 -17.04 -6.49
CA GLY A 140 6.33 -16.01 -7.00
C GLY A 140 6.21 -16.06 -8.53
N LYS A 141 5.08 -15.58 -9.06
CA LYS A 141 4.85 -15.47 -10.51
C LYS A 141 4.43 -14.06 -10.86
N LEU A 142 5.34 -13.31 -11.43
CA LEU A 142 5.21 -11.89 -11.75
C LEU A 142 3.97 -11.56 -12.59
N LYS A 143 3.52 -12.45 -13.47
CA LYS A 143 2.35 -12.21 -14.31
C LYS A 143 1.06 -11.88 -13.55
N TYR A 144 0.95 -12.33 -12.30
CA TYR A 144 -0.22 -12.04 -11.46
C TYR A 144 -0.13 -10.70 -10.72
N ALA A 145 1.08 -10.10 -10.67
CA ALA A 145 1.37 -8.88 -9.94
C ALA A 145 1.56 -7.66 -10.86
N HIS A 146 1.09 -7.75 -12.11
CA HIS A 146 1.20 -6.64 -13.05
C HIS A 146 0.16 -5.55 -12.75
N PRO A 147 0.52 -4.24 -12.76
CA PRO A 147 -0.40 -3.14 -12.43
C PRO A 147 -1.67 -3.11 -13.29
N LEU A 148 -1.59 -3.50 -14.56
CA LEU A 148 -2.76 -3.54 -15.47
C LEU A 148 -3.87 -4.48 -15.02
N GLU A 149 -3.56 -5.49 -14.20
CA GLU A 149 -4.58 -6.37 -13.62
C GLU A 149 -5.47 -5.64 -12.59
N ILE A 150 -4.98 -4.49 -12.09
CA ILE A 150 -5.75 -3.64 -11.17
C ILE A 150 -6.66 -2.69 -11.95
N ASP A 151 -6.32 -2.34 -13.18
CA ASP A 151 -7.20 -1.58 -14.07
C ASP A 151 -8.54 -2.28 -14.27
N GLU A 152 -8.51 -3.58 -14.53
CA GLU A 152 -9.71 -4.42 -14.71
C GLU A 152 -10.65 -4.31 -13.50
N VAL A 153 -10.12 -4.55 -12.29
CA VAL A 153 -10.95 -4.54 -11.08
C VAL A 153 -11.38 -3.14 -10.66
N ALA A 154 -10.58 -2.10 -10.95
CA ALA A 154 -10.93 -0.72 -10.66
C ALA A 154 -12.11 -0.22 -11.49
N VAL A 155 -12.25 -0.70 -12.73
CA VAL A 155 -13.40 -0.41 -13.60
C VAL A 155 -14.66 -1.14 -13.11
N ASP A 156 -14.52 -2.41 -12.70
CA ASP A 156 -15.63 -3.23 -12.23
C ASP A 156 -16.19 -2.80 -10.86
N TYR A 157 -15.33 -2.18 -10.01
CA TYR A 157 -15.66 -1.73 -8.65
C TYR A 157 -15.36 -0.23 -8.45
N PRO A 158 -16.11 0.68 -9.10
CA PRO A 158 -15.80 2.11 -9.11
C PRO A 158 -15.91 2.80 -7.74
N ASN A 159 -16.61 2.18 -6.78
CA ASN A 159 -16.75 2.70 -5.42
C ASN A 159 -15.66 2.18 -4.46
N VAL A 160 -14.88 1.20 -4.86
CA VAL A 160 -13.76 0.69 -4.07
C VAL A 160 -12.48 1.46 -4.41
N LYS A 161 -11.75 1.89 -3.41
CA LYS A 161 -10.42 2.50 -3.58
C LYS A 161 -9.37 1.39 -3.65
N PHE A 162 -8.55 1.39 -4.69
CA PHE A 162 -7.46 0.44 -4.86
C PHE A 162 -6.11 1.12 -4.68
N VAL A 163 -5.17 0.46 -4.03
CA VAL A 163 -3.80 0.94 -3.88
C VAL A 163 -2.84 -0.04 -4.54
N ILE A 164 -2.18 0.40 -5.61
CA ILE A 164 -1.08 -0.34 -6.24
C ILE A 164 0.13 -0.24 -5.32
N CYS A 165 0.56 -1.35 -4.73
CA CYS A 165 1.74 -1.33 -3.88
C CYS A 165 3.03 -1.26 -4.71
N HIS A 166 4.05 -0.56 -4.16
CA HIS A 166 5.40 -0.51 -4.72
C HIS A 166 5.47 0.11 -6.12
N LEU A 167 4.53 1.01 -6.47
CA LEU A 167 4.38 1.55 -7.84
C LEU A 167 4.35 0.45 -8.92
N GLY A 168 4.06 -0.80 -8.56
CA GLY A 168 4.15 -1.92 -9.49
C GLY A 168 5.55 -2.18 -10.05
N ASN A 169 6.61 -1.72 -9.38
CA ASN A 169 7.99 -1.82 -9.85
C ASN A 169 8.35 -3.25 -10.31
N PRO A 170 8.87 -3.48 -11.56
CA PRO A 170 9.47 -2.48 -12.44
C PRO A 170 8.52 -1.83 -13.48
N TRP A 171 7.23 -2.08 -13.44
CA TRP A 171 6.24 -1.57 -14.42
C TRP A 171 5.69 -0.20 -14.02
N LEU A 172 6.58 0.75 -13.74
CA LEU A 172 6.23 2.09 -13.24
C LEU A 172 5.34 2.86 -14.23
N THR A 173 5.62 2.76 -15.53
CA THR A 173 4.82 3.41 -16.58
C THR A 173 3.39 2.86 -16.65
N ASP A 174 3.22 1.55 -16.51
CA ASP A 174 1.89 0.93 -16.51
C ASP A 174 1.11 1.32 -15.24
N CYS A 175 1.79 1.37 -14.08
CA CYS A 175 1.19 1.86 -12.84
C CYS A 175 0.72 3.32 -12.98
N MET A 176 1.55 4.17 -13.56
CA MET A 176 1.28 5.56 -13.82
C MET A 176 0.00 5.74 -14.65
N GLU A 177 -0.15 4.97 -15.74
CA GLU A 177 -1.33 5.02 -16.60
C GLU A 177 -2.59 4.54 -15.86
N VAL A 178 -2.49 3.47 -15.06
CA VAL A 178 -3.63 2.96 -14.28
C VAL A 178 -4.10 3.99 -13.25
N VAL A 179 -3.17 4.68 -12.57
CA VAL A 179 -3.49 5.78 -11.63
C VAL A 179 -4.08 6.97 -12.38
N TYR A 180 -3.51 7.34 -13.55
CA TYR A 180 -4.01 8.46 -14.36
C TYR A 180 -5.45 8.23 -14.82
N LYS A 181 -5.74 7.04 -15.36
CA LYS A 181 -7.04 6.69 -15.94
C LYS A 181 -8.14 6.54 -14.89
N ASN A 182 -7.86 5.94 -13.73
CA ASN A 182 -8.86 5.51 -12.75
C ASN A 182 -8.86 6.41 -11.51
N ALA A 183 -9.92 7.15 -11.29
CA ALA A 183 -10.04 8.09 -10.17
C ALA A 183 -10.03 7.40 -8.78
N ASN A 184 -10.36 6.11 -8.72
CA ASN A 184 -10.39 5.28 -7.53
C ASN A 184 -9.08 4.48 -7.31
N VAL A 185 -8.03 4.72 -8.12
CA VAL A 185 -6.74 4.06 -7.96
C VAL A 185 -5.70 5.01 -7.41
N TYR A 186 -4.97 4.53 -6.41
CA TYR A 186 -3.84 5.13 -5.72
C TYR A 186 -2.62 4.23 -5.89
N ALA A 187 -1.45 4.71 -5.53
CA ALA A 187 -0.25 3.88 -5.48
C ALA A 187 0.62 4.23 -4.27
N ASP A 188 1.34 3.27 -3.72
CA ASP A 188 2.33 3.53 -2.68
C ASP A 188 3.77 3.39 -3.21
N ILE A 189 4.69 4.17 -2.64
CA ILE A 189 6.11 4.19 -3.00
C ILE A 189 6.96 3.27 -2.11
N SER A 190 6.34 2.36 -1.38
CA SER A 190 7.07 1.46 -0.49
C SER A 190 7.89 0.41 -1.25
N GLY A 191 8.95 -0.09 -0.66
CA GLY A 191 9.67 -1.28 -1.15
C GLY A 191 10.32 -1.16 -2.53
N LEU A 192 10.51 0.04 -3.06
CA LEU A 192 11.11 0.27 -4.39
C LEU A 192 12.60 -0.08 -4.41
N VAL A 193 13.26 0.05 -3.28
CA VAL A 193 14.67 -0.26 -3.12
C VAL A 193 14.84 -1.16 -1.91
N LEU A 194 15.53 -2.28 -2.09
CA LEU A 194 15.83 -3.27 -1.06
C LEU A 194 17.35 -3.39 -0.88
N GLY A 195 17.81 -3.37 0.37
CA GLY A 195 19.23 -3.49 0.71
C GLY A 195 20.01 -2.18 0.60
N GLU A 196 21.33 -2.31 0.39
CA GLU A 196 22.21 -1.17 0.19
C GLU A 196 22.19 -0.73 -1.27
N PHE A 197 22.15 0.58 -1.50
CA PHE A 197 22.18 1.14 -2.85
C PHE A 197 23.13 2.34 -2.91
N THR A 198 23.59 2.61 -4.12
CA THR A 198 24.48 3.73 -4.41
C THR A 198 23.67 5.02 -4.56
N GLU A 199 24.32 6.16 -4.35
CA GLU A 199 23.76 7.49 -4.64
C GLU A 199 23.17 7.57 -6.06
N ALA A 200 23.88 7.03 -7.05
CA ALA A 200 23.40 7.01 -8.44
C ALA A 200 22.10 6.21 -8.63
N PHE A 201 21.87 5.15 -7.82
CA PHE A 201 20.63 4.41 -7.89
C PHE A 201 19.49 5.14 -7.15
N GLU A 202 19.83 5.85 -6.07
CA GLU A 202 18.88 6.71 -5.36
C GLU A 202 18.39 7.85 -6.25
N ASP A 203 19.30 8.54 -6.95
CA ASP A 203 18.97 9.57 -7.93
C ASP A 203 18.07 9.01 -9.05
N TYR A 204 18.44 7.86 -9.62
CA TYR A 204 17.64 7.19 -10.64
C TYR A 204 16.20 6.92 -10.16
N MET A 205 16.03 6.28 -8.99
CA MET A 205 14.71 5.97 -8.47
C MET A 205 13.91 7.21 -8.11
N THR A 206 14.58 8.26 -7.66
CA THR A 206 13.94 9.55 -7.37
C THR A 206 13.37 10.17 -8.63
N ASP A 207 14.11 10.15 -9.75
CA ASP A 207 13.65 10.68 -11.02
C ASP A 207 12.50 9.85 -11.59
N GLU A 208 12.55 8.52 -11.52
CA GLU A 208 11.44 7.64 -11.91
C GLU A 208 10.16 7.93 -11.12
N ILE A 209 10.24 8.13 -9.80
CA ILE A 209 9.10 8.46 -8.95
C ILE A 209 8.53 9.84 -9.36
N LYS A 210 9.37 10.84 -9.58
CA LYS A 210 8.93 12.17 -10.04
C LYS A 210 8.19 12.09 -11.36
N ASP A 211 8.71 11.33 -12.33
CA ASP A 211 8.10 11.20 -13.65
C ASP A 211 6.71 10.56 -13.54
N VAL A 212 6.56 9.52 -12.74
CA VAL A 212 5.28 8.86 -12.46
C VAL A 212 4.26 9.85 -11.89
N ILE A 213 4.66 10.61 -10.87
CA ILE A 213 3.76 11.56 -10.18
C ILE A 213 3.37 12.72 -11.10
N LEU A 214 4.34 13.27 -11.84
CA LEU A 214 4.12 14.39 -12.75
C LEU A 214 3.18 14.00 -13.90
N TYR A 215 3.37 12.82 -14.48
CA TYR A 215 2.51 12.36 -15.57
C TYR A 215 1.08 12.08 -15.09
N ALA A 216 0.92 11.38 -13.99
CA ALA A 216 -0.40 11.08 -13.44
C ALA A 216 -1.18 12.35 -13.07
N GLY A 217 -0.49 13.47 -12.81
CA GLY A 217 -1.13 14.77 -12.53
C GLY A 217 -2.01 14.79 -11.28
N ALA A 218 -1.85 13.80 -10.38
CA ALA A 218 -2.65 13.59 -9.18
C ALA A 218 -1.73 13.21 -8.01
N PRO A 219 -0.88 14.11 -7.52
CA PRO A 219 0.12 13.81 -6.48
C PRO A 219 -0.51 13.33 -5.16
N ASP A 220 -1.74 13.71 -4.87
CA ASP A 220 -2.53 13.28 -3.72
C ASP A 220 -2.97 11.81 -3.77
N ARG A 221 -2.75 11.14 -4.89
CA ARG A 221 -3.00 9.69 -5.04
C ARG A 221 -1.75 8.83 -4.87
N PHE A 222 -0.60 9.43 -4.58
CA PHE A 222 0.62 8.70 -4.26
C PHE A 222 0.89 8.74 -2.75
N LEU A 223 1.01 7.55 -2.15
CA LEU A 223 1.07 7.37 -0.72
C LEU A 223 2.51 7.06 -0.28
N PHE A 224 2.92 7.68 0.80
CA PHE A 224 4.20 7.37 1.42
C PHE A 224 4.13 6.03 2.17
N GLY A 225 5.11 5.17 1.93
CA GLY A 225 5.30 3.91 2.62
C GLY A 225 6.77 3.51 2.63
N THR A 226 7.25 2.96 3.74
CA THR A 226 8.66 2.55 3.87
C THR A 226 8.91 1.10 3.51
N GLY A 227 7.91 0.23 3.69
CA GLY A 227 8.10 -1.22 3.63
C GLY A 227 8.90 -1.77 4.82
N TRP A 228 9.00 -1.02 5.93
CA TRP A 228 9.68 -1.49 7.15
C TRP A 228 9.16 -2.88 7.58
N PRO A 229 9.98 -3.84 8.07
CA PRO A 229 11.41 -3.76 8.38
C PRO A 229 12.32 -4.30 7.26
N LEU A 230 11.85 -4.48 6.04
CA LEU A 230 12.66 -5.04 4.94
C LEU A 230 13.88 -4.17 4.60
N ARG A 231 13.92 -2.95 5.10
CA ARG A 231 15.03 -2.00 4.99
C ARG A 231 15.71 -1.81 6.33
N LEU A 232 16.57 -2.74 6.71
CA LEU A 232 17.35 -2.62 7.96
C LEU A 232 18.60 -1.75 7.85
N THR A 233 18.95 -1.24 6.66
CA THR A 233 20.26 -0.57 6.44
C THR A 233 20.16 0.93 6.19
N GLN A 234 18.97 1.52 6.08
CA GLN A 234 18.82 2.97 5.93
C GLN A 234 17.75 3.53 6.87
N SER A 235 18.00 4.75 7.34
CA SER A 235 17.06 5.43 8.21
C SER A 235 15.76 5.74 7.45
N PRO A 236 14.58 5.74 8.10
CA PRO A 236 13.34 6.19 7.51
C PRO A 236 13.42 7.59 6.90
N GLN A 237 14.34 8.45 7.39
CA GLN A 237 14.61 9.78 6.82
C GLN A 237 15.14 9.71 5.39
N ALA A 238 15.93 8.70 5.02
CA ALA A 238 16.40 8.52 3.65
C ALA A 238 15.23 8.24 2.68
N ASN A 239 14.19 7.55 3.15
CA ASN A 239 12.99 7.30 2.34
C ASN A 239 12.12 8.57 2.16
N LEU A 240 12.08 9.44 3.17
CA LEU A 240 11.42 10.75 3.05
C LEU A 240 12.16 11.68 2.08
N ALA A 241 13.48 11.56 1.99
CA ALA A 241 14.29 12.33 1.04
C ALA A 241 14.05 11.93 -0.43
N LEU A 242 13.51 10.72 -0.69
CA LEU A 242 13.09 10.29 -2.02
C LEU A 242 11.79 10.95 -2.49
N LEU A 243 11.03 11.58 -1.58
CA LEU A 243 9.86 12.35 -1.98
C LEU A 243 10.30 13.67 -2.62
N PRO A 244 9.72 14.04 -3.78
CA PRO A 244 9.89 15.38 -4.30
C PRO A 244 9.55 16.42 -3.22
N PRO A 245 10.30 17.54 -3.11
CA PRO A 245 10.05 18.56 -2.09
C PRO A 245 8.60 19.04 -2.04
N GLU A 246 7.91 19.02 -3.19
CA GLU A 246 6.51 19.39 -3.34
C GLU A 246 5.56 18.42 -2.62
N LEU A 247 5.97 17.14 -2.45
CA LEU A 247 5.20 16.12 -1.77
C LEU A 247 5.57 15.97 -0.28
N ALA A 248 6.78 16.34 0.10
CA ALA A 248 7.20 16.36 1.50
C ALA A 248 6.38 17.33 2.37
N GLY A 249 5.65 18.27 1.74
CA GLY A 249 4.73 19.22 2.37
C GLY A 249 3.25 18.84 2.35
N LEU A 250 2.85 17.78 1.65
CA LEU A 250 1.46 17.32 1.61
C LEU A 250 1.08 16.66 2.95
N ARG A 251 0.51 17.48 3.82
CA ARG A 251 -0.16 16.99 5.03
C ARG A 251 -1.50 16.39 4.63
N LEU A 252 -1.70 15.11 4.90
CA LEU A 252 -3.04 14.51 4.90
C LEU A 252 -3.89 15.26 5.94
N GLY A 253 -4.72 16.18 5.49
CA GLY A 253 -5.56 17.02 6.34
C GLY A 253 -5.97 18.32 5.70
N ASP A 254 -5.29 18.78 4.66
CA ASP A 254 -5.69 19.91 3.84
C ASP A 254 -6.54 19.43 2.65
N ALA A 255 -7.70 18.84 2.94
CA ALA A 255 -8.77 18.82 1.96
C ALA A 255 -9.09 20.28 1.65
N PRO A 256 -9.05 20.74 0.39
CA PRO A 256 -9.42 22.12 0.07
C PRO A 256 -10.89 22.31 0.43
N THR A 257 -11.14 22.97 1.57
CA THR A 257 -12.42 23.66 1.78
C THR A 257 -12.53 24.70 0.67
N GLY A 258 -13.46 24.47 -0.24
CA GLY A 258 -13.69 25.18 -1.48
C GLY A 258 -13.27 26.66 -1.47
N SER A 259 -12.23 26.96 -2.24
CA SER A 259 -11.94 28.31 -2.72
C SER A 259 -11.08 28.18 -3.99
N SER A 260 -11.74 28.47 -5.09
CA SER A 260 -11.25 28.85 -6.42
C SER A 260 -9.72 28.94 -6.61
N MET A 261 -9.15 28.03 -7.36
CA MET A 261 -8.06 28.29 -8.26
C MET A 261 -8.54 28.00 -9.69
N ALA A 262 -9.11 29.03 -10.29
CA ALA A 262 -9.29 29.11 -11.73
C ALA A 262 -7.90 29.36 -12.38
N GLY A 263 -7.23 28.28 -12.72
CA GLY A 263 -6.05 28.22 -13.56
C GLY A 263 -6.35 27.28 -14.71
N SER A 264 -6.84 27.86 -15.83
CA SER A 264 -7.24 27.19 -17.04
C SER A 264 -6.10 26.36 -17.64
N ARG A 265 -6.19 25.03 -17.56
CA ARG A 265 -5.78 24.16 -18.66
C ARG A 265 -7.00 23.38 -19.08
N ALA A 266 -7.46 23.65 -20.30
CA ALA A 266 -8.56 22.99 -20.93
C ALA A 266 -8.29 21.48 -20.97
N ALA A 267 -9.17 20.71 -20.36
CA ALA A 267 -9.26 19.28 -20.62
C ALA A 267 -9.50 19.09 -22.12
N PRO A 268 -8.88 18.09 -22.77
CA PRO A 268 -9.21 17.77 -24.15
C PRO A 268 -10.67 17.35 -24.17
N THR A 269 -11.48 18.06 -24.96
CA THR A 269 -12.86 17.75 -25.26
C THR A 269 -12.92 16.33 -25.84
N ARG A 270 -13.66 15.44 -25.15
CA ARG A 270 -14.04 14.15 -25.70
C ARG A 270 -14.75 14.38 -27.03
N VAL A 271 -14.17 13.93 -28.12
CA VAL A 271 -14.84 13.76 -29.39
C VAL A 271 -15.79 12.60 -29.22
N GLY A 272 -17.08 12.82 -29.53
CA GLY A 272 -18.13 11.85 -29.33
C GLY A 272 -17.88 10.52 -30.05
N GLU A 273 -18.34 9.48 -29.41
CA GLU A 273 -18.40 8.12 -29.94
C GLU A 273 -19.28 8.03 -31.19
N PRO A 274 -18.95 7.09 -32.13
CA PRO A 274 -19.89 6.66 -33.15
C PRO A 274 -20.93 5.70 -32.60
#